data_38811012c09bddcfb9d432c803bf55cc
#
_entry.id   38811012c09bddcfb9d432c803bf55cc
#
_cell.length_a   1.000
_cell.length_b   1.000
_cell.length_c   1.000
_cell.angle_alpha   90.00
_cell.angle_beta   90.00
_cell.angle_gamma   90.00
#
_symmetry.space_group_name_H-M   'P 1'
#
loop_
_entity.id
_entity.type
_entity.pdbx_description
1 polymer ?
#
loop_
_entity_poly.entity_id
_entity_poly.type
_entity_poly.pdbx_seq_one_letter_code
_entity_poly.pdbx_strand_id
1 'polypeptide(L)'
;MFRQLKEDLDSIMDRDPAARNRLEVFFLYSGFKAVRSYRKAHWLLEHGHPFLARWLSQRARHKTGIEIHPGAKIGKGLFIDHGMGVVIGETTEIGDDCT
;
A
#
# COMPACT_ATOMS: atom_id res chain seq x y z
N MET A 1 -6.61 4.12 -10.42
CA MET A 1 -6.51 3.28 -9.22
C MET A 1 -6.31 1.80 -9.52
N PHE A 2 -7.14 1.19 -10.35
CA PHE A 2 -6.98 -0.23 -10.72
C PHE A 2 -5.67 -0.55 -11.42
N ARG A 3 -5.20 0.37 -12.25
CA ARG A 3 -3.92 0.21 -12.94
C ARG A 3 -2.75 0.11 -11.96
N GLN A 4 -2.73 0.98 -10.95
CA GLN A 4 -1.70 0.95 -9.91
C GLN A 4 -1.79 -0.33 -9.07
N LEU A 5 -2.99 -0.78 -8.78
CA LEU A 5 -3.22 -2.02 -8.05
C LEU A 5 -2.63 -3.22 -8.81
N LYS A 6 -2.87 -3.29 -10.11
CA LYS A 6 -2.33 -4.36 -10.95
C LYS A 6 -0.80 -4.29 -11.02
N GLU A 7 -0.24 -3.09 -11.17
CA GLU A 7 1.21 -2.90 -11.20
C GLU A 7 1.85 -3.33 -9.87
N ASP A 8 1.23 -3.00 -8.74
CA ASP A 8 1.71 -3.42 -7.43
C ASP A 8 1.68 -4.95 -7.27
N LEU A 9 0.59 -5.59 -7.71
CA LEU A 9 0.47 -7.05 -7.70
C LEU A 9 1.54 -7.72 -8.56
N ASP A 10 1.70 -7.26 -9.79
CA ASP A 10 2.66 -7.83 -10.73
C ASP A 10 4.09 -7.68 -10.19
N SER A 11 4.41 -6.55 -9.57
CA SER A 11 5.73 -6.31 -8.99
C SER A 11 6.03 -7.30 -7.86
N ILE A 12 5.06 -7.60 -7.00
CA ILE A 12 5.23 -8.58 -5.92
C ILE A 12 5.40 -9.99 -6.49
N MET A 13 4.62 -10.36 -7.49
CA MET A 13 4.72 -11.66 -8.14
C MET A 13 6.12 -11.87 -8.74
N ASP A 14 6.72 -10.82 -9.31
CA ASP A 14 8.05 -10.89 -9.91
C ASP A 14 9.17 -11.00 -8.87
N ARG A 15 9.00 -10.37 -7.70
CA ARG A 15 10.08 -10.23 -6.72
C ARG A 15 10.03 -11.21 -5.56
N ASP A 16 8.86 -11.81 -5.30
CA ASP A 16 8.70 -12.75 -4.19
C ASP A 16 8.51 -14.17 -4.70
N PRO A 17 9.52 -15.03 -4.57
CA PRO A 17 9.40 -16.42 -5.03
C PRO A 17 8.37 -17.23 -4.24
N ALA A 18 7.95 -16.77 -3.06
CA ALA A 18 6.92 -17.42 -2.27
C ALA A 18 5.50 -17.11 -2.78
N ALA A 19 5.33 -16.07 -3.58
CA ALA A 19 4.03 -15.70 -4.13
C ALA A 19 3.62 -16.69 -5.24
N ARG A 20 2.57 -17.45 -5.02
CA ARG A 20 2.12 -18.50 -5.93
C ARG A 20 1.21 -17.98 -7.04
N ASN A 21 0.37 -16.99 -6.70
CA ASN A 21 -0.56 -16.41 -7.66
C ASN A 21 -1.06 -15.06 -7.14
N ARG A 22 -1.70 -14.29 -8.03
CA ARG A 22 -2.18 -12.95 -7.70
C ARG A 22 -3.24 -12.92 -6.60
N LEU A 23 -4.08 -13.95 -6.53
CA LEU A 23 -5.12 -14.03 -5.50
C LEU A 23 -4.50 -14.22 -4.12
N GLU A 24 -3.49 -15.05 -4.01
CA GLU A 24 -2.78 -15.25 -2.75
C GLU A 24 -2.17 -13.94 -2.26
N VAL A 25 -1.47 -13.22 -3.13
CA VAL A 25 -0.88 -11.90 -2.78
C VAL A 25 -1.98 -10.92 -2.36
N PHE A 26 -3.06 -10.85 -3.13
CA PHE A 26 -4.16 -9.93 -2.87
C PHE A 26 -4.77 -10.12 -1.48
N PHE A 27 -4.98 -11.38 -1.07
CA PHE A 27 -5.69 -11.67 0.17
C PHE A 27 -4.79 -11.85 1.40
N LEU A 28 -3.57 -12.32 1.22
CA LEU A 28 -2.75 -12.77 2.35
C LEU A 28 -1.59 -11.86 2.71
N TYR A 29 -1.04 -11.12 1.76
CA TYR A 29 0.14 -10.30 2.03
C TYR A 29 -0.23 -8.97 2.68
N SER A 30 0.20 -8.78 3.94
CA SER A 30 -0.05 -7.56 4.70
C SER A 30 0.53 -6.32 4.03
N GLY A 31 1.74 -6.43 3.48
CA GLY A 31 2.38 -5.32 2.78
C GLY A 31 1.55 -4.85 1.60
N PHE A 32 1.02 -5.78 0.80
CA PHE A 32 0.17 -5.45 -0.33
C PHE A 32 -1.15 -4.81 0.15
N LYS A 33 -1.75 -5.35 1.22
CA LYS A 33 -2.98 -4.78 1.79
C LYS A 33 -2.77 -3.34 2.25
N ALA A 34 -1.63 -3.07 2.89
CA ALA A 34 -1.30 -1.73 3.34
C ALA A 34 -1.16 -0.75 2.17
N VAL A 35 -0.44 -1.14 1.12
CA VAL A 35 -0.26 -0.30 -0.06
C VAL A 35 -1.58 -0.07 -0.78
N ARG A 36 -2.41 -1.10 -0.91
CA ARG A 36 -3.73 -0.97 -1.52
C ARG A 36 -4.63 0.01 -0.75
N SER A 37 -4.64 -0.09 0.58
CA SER A 37 -5.39 0.84 1.42
C SER A 37 -4.85 2.26 1.31
N TYR A 38 -3.52 2.42 1.24
CA TYR A 38 -2.89 3.71 1.00
C TYR A 38 -3.36 4.32 -0.32
N ARG A 39 -3.41 3.54 -1.41
CA ARG A 39 -3.85 4.05 -2.71
C ARG A 39 -5.25 4.65 -2.63
N LYS A 40 -6.17 3.95 -1.95
CA LYS A 40 -7.53 4.45 -1.72
C LYS A 40 -7.55 5.71 -0.87
N ALA A 41 -6.78 5.70 0.23
CA ALA A 41 -6.72 6.85 1.14
C ALA A 41 -6.12 8.07 0.46
N HIS A 42 -5.06 7.88 -0.32
CA HIS A 42 -4.43 8.96 -1.08
C HIS A 42 -5.40 9.56 -2.09
N TRP A 43 -6.14 8.72 -2.81
CA TRP A 43 -7.18 9.18 -3.74
C TRP A 43 -8.25 10.01 -3.02
N LEU A 44 -8.72 9.55 -1.86
CA LEU A 44 -9.70 10.28 -1.06
C LEU A 44 -9.15 11.64 -0.62
N LEU A 45 -7.89 11.69 -0.18
CA LEU A 45 -7.27 12.93 0.24
C LEU A 45 -7.19 13.92 -0.93
N GLU A 46 -6.78 13.47 -2.11
CA GLU A 46 -6.69 14.32 -3.29
C GLU A 46 -8.04 14.81 -3.80
N HIS A 47 -9.13 14.09 -3.48
CA HIS A 47 -10.48 14.44 -3.91
C HIS A 47 -11.32 15.12 -2.82
N GLY A 48 -10.66 15.68 -1.81
CA GLY A 48 -11.31 16.51 -0.79
C GLY A 48 -11.97 15.75 0.36
N HIS A 49 -11.54 14.54 0.65
CA HIS A 49 -12.07 13.73 1.75
C HIS A 49 -11.00 13.39 2.80
N PRO A 50 -10.42 14.39 3.48
CA PRO A 50 -9.30 14.13 4.40
C PRO A 50 -9.69 13.26 5.60
N PHE A 51 -10.88 13.43 6.15
CA PHE A 51 -11.33 12.61 7.27
C PHE A 51 -11.42 11.13 6.91
N LEU A 52 -12.05 10.82 5.78
CA LEU A 52 -12.19 9.44 5.30
C LEU A 52 -10.83 8.83 4.96
N ALA A 53 -9.92 9.63 4.40
CA ALA A 53 -8.57 9.19 4.10
C ALA A 53 -7.82 8.76 5.37
N ARG A 54 -7.89 9.56 6.42
CA ARG A 54 -7.26 9.25 7.70
C ARG A 54 -7.91 8.05 8.37
N TRP A 55 -9.23 7.97 8.32
CA TRP A 55 -9.96 6.84 8.89
C TRP A 55 -9.55 5.53 8.23
N LEU A 56 -9.48 5.50 6.91
CA LEU A 56 -9.07 4.32 6.14
C LEU A 56 -7.62 3.95 6.45
N SER A 57 -6.74 4.94 6.56
CA SER A 57 -5.33 4.73 6.92
C SER A 57 -5.20 4.07 8.30
N GLN A 58 -5.93 4.55 9.29
CA GLN A 58 -5.88 3.99 10.64
C GLN A 58 -6.46 2.57 10.68
N ARG A 59 -7.52 2.32 9.93
CA ARG A 59 -8.10 0.99 9.82
C ARG A 59 -7.12 0.00 9.21
N ALA A 60 -6.41 0.41 8.17
CA ALA A 60 -5.39 -0.42 7.54
C ALA A 60 -4.25 -0.72 8.51
N ARG A 61 -3.83 0.25 9.32
CA ARG A 61 -2.83 0.06 10.37
C ARG A 61 -3.24 -1.05 11.35
N HIS A 62 -4.49 -1.04 11.79
CA HIS A 62 -4.99 -2.06 12.71
C HIS A 62 -4.98 -3.46 12.08
N LYS A 63 -5.27 -3.55 10.79
CA LYS A 63 -5.33 -4.83 10.09
C LYS A 63 -3.96 -5.39 9.70
N THR A 64 -3.02 -4.51 9.36
CA THR A 64 -1.76 -4.93 8.76
C THR A 64 -0.54 -4.69 9.65
N GLY A 65 -0.66 -3.86 10.66
CA GLY A 65 0.47 -3.40 11.47
C GLY A 65 1.36 -2.38 10.74
N ILE A 66 0.93 -1.89 9.58
CA ILE A 66 1.69 -0.95 8.75
C ILE A 66 0.90 0.35 8.65
N GLU A 67 1.55 1.47 8.98
CA GLU A 67 0.94 2.79 8.85
C GLU A 67 1.56 3.52 7.65
N ILE A 68 0.70 3.92 6.70
CA ILE A 68 1.11 4.77 5.58
C ILE A 68 0.21 6.00 5.59
N HIS A 69 0.79 7.18 5.79
CA HIS A 69 0.01 8.41 5.80
C HIS A 69 -0.55 8.67 4.40
N PRO A 70 -1.83 9.06 4.27
CA PRO A 70 -2.45 9.30 2.97
C PRO A 70 -1.75 10.37 2.14
N GLY A 71 -1.06 11.31 2.78
CA GLY A 71 -0.32 12.37 2.10
C GLY A 71 1.03 11.96 1.53
N ALA A 72 1.54 10.77 1.86
CA ALA A 72 2.78 10.29 1.29
C ALA A 72 2.67 10.13 -0.24
N LYS A 73 3.78 10.33 -0.94
CA LYS A 73 3.83 10.17 -2.40
C LYS A 73 4.60 8.91 -2.72
N ILE A 74 3.91 7.91 -3.22
CA ILE A 74 4.49 6.58 -3.47
C ILE A 74 4.28 6.23 -4.94
N GLY A 75 5.38 5.89 -5.61
CA GLY A 75 5.35 5.40 -6.98
C GLY A 75 4.72 4.01 -7.09
N LYS A 76 4.71 3.47 -8.29
CA LYS A 76 4.17 2.14 -8.54
C LYS A 76 5.12 1.04 -8.06
N GLY A 77 4.59 -0.13 -7.77
CA GLY A 77 5.39 -1.32 -7.51
C GLY A 77 6.06 -1.37 -6.15
N LEU A 78 5.58 -0.62 -5.16
CA LEU A 78 6.12 -0.73 -3.81
C LEU A 78 5.80 -2.11 -3.22
N PHE A 79 6.84 -2.78 -2.74
CA PHE A 79 6.72 -4.06 -2.04
C PHE A 79 7.24 -3.92 -0.62
N ILE A 80 6.37 -4.19 0.37
CA ILE A 80 6.73 -4.23 1.78
C ILE A 80 6.69 -5.69 2.24
N ASP A 81 7.86 -6.22 2.56
CA ASP A 81 8.00 -7.58 3.05
C ASP A 81 8.17 -7.56 4.57
N HIS A 82 7.42 -8.43 5.27
CA HIS A 82 7.46 -8.49 6.74
C HIS A 82 7.24 -7.13 7.40
N GLY A 83 6.23 -6.39 6.95
CA GLY A 83 6.10 -4.96 7.22
C GLY A 83 5.50 -4.55 8.55
N MET A 84 5.19 -5.47 9.47
CA MET A 84 4.59 -5.09 10.74
C MET A 84 5.47 -4.08 11.49
N GLY A 85 4.89 -2.95 11.89
CA GLY A 85 5.62 -1.88 12.56
C GLY A 85 6.20 -0.83 11.62
N VAL A 86 6.05 -0.98 10.31
CA VAL A 86 6.49 0.04 9.34
C VAL A 86 5.60 1.27 9.43
N VAL A 87 6.20 2.46 9.44
CA VAL A 87 5.48 3.74 9.41
C VAL A 87 6.05 4.59 8.28
N ILE A 88 5.17 5.04 7.39
CA ILE A 88 5.52 5.95 6.30
C ILE A 88 4.79 7.27 6.52
N GLY A 89 5.55 8.33 6.78
CA GLY A 89 5.02 9.64 7.17
C GLY A 89 4.48 10.47 6.03
N GLU A 90 3.85 11.59 6.39
CA GLU A 90 3.12 12.47 5.46
C GLU A 90 4.00 13.04 4.35
N THR A 91 5.23 13.43 4.68
CA THR A 91 6.13 14.09 3.73
C THR A 91 7.02 13.12 2.96
N THR A 92 6.83 11.84 3.16
CA THR A 92 7.65 10.81 2.51
C THR A 92 7.34 10.71 1.02
N GLU A 93 8.38 10.57 0.22
CA GLU A 93 8.28 10.30 -1.21
C GLU A 93 9.05 9.01 -1.52
N ILE A 94 8.39 8.05 -2.17
CA ILE A 94 8.98 6.77 -2.55
C ILE A 94 8.85 6.62 -4.06
N GLY A 95 9.97 6.35 -4.73
CA GLY A 95 9.98 6.13 -6.16
C GLY A 95 9.37 4.80 -6.58
N ASP A 96 9.43 4.50 -7.87
CA ASP A 96 8.87 3.27 -8.41
C ASP A 96 9.71 2.04 -8.02
N ASP A 97 9.04 0.91 -7.88
CA ASP A 97 9.65 -0.42 -7.69
C ASP A 97 10.58 -0.54 -6.47
N CYS A 98 10.30 0.22 -5.41
CA CYS A 98 11.02 0.09 -4.14
C CYS A 98 10.58 -1.16 -3.35
N THR A 99 11.50 -1.69 -2.60
CA THR A 99 11.23 -2.82 -1.70
C THR A 99 11.55 -2.44 -0.27
#